data_b865843621b790b3a088c052dc253e9e
#
_entry.id   b865843621b790b3a088c052dc253e9e
#
_cell.length_a   1.000
_cell.length_b   1.000
_cell.length_c   1.000
_cell.angle_alpha   90.00
_cell.angle_beta   90.00
_cell.angle_gamma   90.00
#
_symmetry.space_group_name_H-M   'P 1'
#
loop_
_entity.id
_entity.type
_entity.pdbx_description
1 polymer ?
#
loop_
_entity_poly.entity_id
_entity_poly.type
_entity_poly.pdbx_seq_one_letter_code
_entity_poly.pdbx_strand_id
1 'polypeptide(L)'
;MNKSNLKGRIIYTGSTELNTYVYSGELLTSSDKTNLSHPIQLNNLYHYDSSNQLVITEGLEDVSAHFALFFKNQDLIKVPAKTVAVLNKYMTKDKLYDIHPDKDVAIELCLLFLSNLTDTFFKMRDTQDVYEKAGWKRLKAQILNEQLTGSKFESDTRKNIIAALAAGTSKGIIAECDGIYSKGHHSFSYRLGPAYLSKGVESYEVKTKYVKQLLNKAYFKAISETIDNPICKNLIKVYGSIELPTKEEVLAEGRRLVKEKKKTKKGKLISSLNKHKKEYFKDADKRSFIEESIEIFEYLTDNGFMVPRVGNAKSGGRISDSFTLMPSWIRNLVKMDGKKMIEADYSALHPNIAMSLYGGSKEFITHAEISKESGIDIDSVKIEHLSFFNKTEKDMYKSNLVNYYSKNELTMLRNLLEEKRTSEFEHKITSMRMFKKEVDIMTEVIKDLNKVGIYVIYVYDALMCTESDKEEVTKMMNNVIINHGVKTIAK
;
A
#
# COMPACT_ATOMS: atom_id res chain seq x y z
N MET A 1 19.20 -2.84 31.53
CA MET A 1 18.36 -2.83 30.29
C MET A 1 17.72 -4.18 30.17
N ASN A 2 16.39 -4.23 30.28
CA ASN A 2 15.67 -5.49 30.22
C ASN A 2 15.73 -6.05 28.79
N LYS A 3 16.39 -7.18 28.62
CA LYS A 3 16.32 -7.98 27.39
C LYS A 3 14.89 -8.49 27.23
N SER A 4 14.14 -7.92 26.32
CA SER A 4 12.83 -8.48 25.95
C SER A 4 13.09 -9.69 25.07
N ASN A 5 12.78 -10.89 25.59
CA ASN A 5 12.75 -12.12 24.81
C ASN A 5 11.63 -12.01 23.77
N LEU A 6 11.93 -11.64 22.55
CA LEU A 6 11.01 -11.75 21.43
C LEU A 6 11.07 -13.19 20.91
N LYS A 7 10.02 -13.96 21.27
CA LYS A 7 9.77 -15.25 20.60
C LYS A 7 9.10 -14.96 19.26
N GLY A 8 9.84 -14.94 18.19
CA GLY A 8 9.33 -14.83 16.83
C GLY A 8 9.24 -16.21 16.19
N ARG A 9 8.21 -16.41 15.36
CA ARG A 9 8.13 -17.57 14.45
C ARG A 9 8.51 -17.11 13.07
N ILE A 10 9.54 -17.71 12.48
CA ILE A 10 9.84 -17.57 11.07
C ILE A 10 9.50 -18.89 10.41
N ILE A 11 8.71 -18.85 9.37
CA ILE A 11 8.37 -20.03 8.59
C ILE A 11 8.87 -19.83 7.18
N TYR A 12 9.67 -20.75 6.74
CA TYR A 12 10.24 -20.79 5.41
C TYR A 12 9.74 -22.00 4.62
N THR A 13 9.52 -21.78 3.37
CA THR A 13 9.31 -22.88 2.43
C THR A 13 10.41 -22.86 1.40
N GLY A 14 11.31 -23.82 1.48
CA GLY A 14 12.21 -24.14 0.38
C GLY A 14 11.41 -24.54 -0.87
N SER A 15 12.06 -24.57 -2.01
CA SER A 15 11.43 -24.77 -3.31
C SER A 15 10.67 -26.08 -3.50
N THR A 16 10.76 -27.02 -2.58
CA THR A 16 10.13 -28.36 -2.70
C THR A 16 9.44 -28.87 -1.44
N GLU A 17 9.69 -28.33 -0.23
CA GLU A 17 9.08 -28.82 1.00
C GLU A 17 8.67 -27.69 1.94
N LEU A 18 7.48 -27.84 2.56
CA LEU A 18 6.92 -26.94 3.54
C LEU A 18 7.51 -27.28 4.92
N ASN A 19 8.46 -26.50 5.36
CA ASN A 19 9.06 -26.66 6.67
C ASN A 19 8.69 -25.49 7.58
N THR A 20 8.11 -25.78 8.74
CA THR A 20 7.71 -24.79 9.75
C THR A 20 8.84 -24.61 10.76
N TYR A 21 9.24 -23.36 10.99
CA TYR A 21 10.40 -23.04 11.81
C TYR A 21 10.06 -22.04 12.89
N VAL A 22 10.40 -22.38 14.13
CA VAL A 22 10.21 -21.52 15.29
C VAL A 22 11.55 -20.89 15.64
N TYR A 23 11.64 -19.60 15.52
CA TYR A 23 12.80 -18.84 15.99
C TYR A 23 12.56 -18.44 17.45
N SER A 24 13.46 -18.83 18.34
CA SER A 24 13.58 -18.30 19.70
C SER A 24 14.96 -17.64 19.78
N GLY A 25 15.04 -16.33 19.55
CA GLY A 25 16.29 -15.59 19.61
C GLY A 25 16.15 -14.31 20.41
N GLU A 26 17.23 -13.88 21.04
CA GLU A 26 17.33 -12.55 21.64
C GLU A 26 17.49 -11.50 20.53
N LEU A 27 16.84 -10.35 20.68
CA LEU A 27 17.06 -9.19 19.80
C LEU A 27 18.51 -8.73 19.92
N LEU A 28 19.17 -8.61 18.80
CA LEU A 28 20.52 -8.06 18.72
C LEU A 28 20.52 -6.57 19.07
N THR A 29 21.57 -6.13 19.74
CA THR A 29 21.75 -4.73 20.13
C THR A 29 22.11 -3.87 18.93
N SER A 30 21.93 -2.56 19.03
CA SER A 30 22.24 -1.61 17.96
C SER A 30 23.71 -1.58 17.50
N SER A 31 24.62 -2.18 18.28
CA SER A 31 26.03 -2.33 17.93
C SER A 31 26.30 -3.45 16.92
N ASP A 32 25.37 -4.37 16.73
CA ASP A 32 25.53 -5.53 15.85
C ASP A 32 25.13 -5.24 14.39
N LYS A 33 24.85 -3.97 14.06
CA LYS A 33 24.42 -3.49 12.73
C LYS A 33 25.62 -3.32 11.79
N THR A 34 26.28 -4.40 11.41
CA THR A 34 27.37 -4.35 10.43
C THR A 34 26.92 -4.79 9.04
N ASN A 35 27.16 -3.92 8.10
CA ASN A 35 27.27 -4.04 6.62
C ASN A 35 26.77 -5.33 5.94
N LEU A 36 25.52 -5.35 5.52
CA LEU A 36 25.04 -6.25 4.47
C LEU A 36 25.49 -5.72 3.10
N SER A 37 26.69 -6.11 2.65
CA SER A 37 27.29 -5.64 1.39
C SER A 37 26.97 -6.49 0.18
N HIS A 38 26.24 -7.63 0.32
CA HIS A 38 25.90 -8.52 -0.79
C HIS A 38 24.41 -8.88 -0.77
N PRO A 39 23.79 -9.09 -1.95
CA PRO A 39 22.42 -9.62 -2.03
C PRO A 39 22.42 -11.02 -1.42
N ILE A 40 21.69 -11.15 -0.32
CA ILE A 40 21.56 -12.40 0.39
C ILE A 40 20.50 -13.23 -0.34
N GLN A 41 20.91 -14.35 -0.94
CA GLN A 41 19.97 -15.37 -1.37
C GLN A 41 19.43 -16.07 -0.14
N LEU A 42 18.19 -15.74 0.25
CA LEU A 42 17.53 -16.28 1.43
C LEU A 42 17.57 -17.82 1.52
N ASN A 43 17.62 -18.49 0.40
CA ASN A 43 17.68 -19.96 0.31
C ASN A 43 18.94 -20.60 0.92
N ASN A 44 20.00 -19.82 1.17
CA ASN A 44 21.28 -20.30 1.69
C ASN A 44 21.54 -19.90 3.14
N LEU A 45 20.58 -19.24 3.79
CA LEU A 45 20.84 -18.53 5.04
C LEU A 45 20.38 -19.29 6.28
N TYR A 46 19.58 -20.32 6.09
CA TYR A 46 19.13 -21.17 7.18
C TYR A 46 18.82 -22.57 6.68
N HIS A 47 18.97 -23.52 7.56
CA HIS A 47 18.65 -24.92 7.35
C HIS A 47 18.02 -25.50 8.61
N TYR A 48 17.45 -26.68 8.51
CA TYR A 48 16.96 -27.41 9.67
C TYR A 48 18.00 -28.38 10.15
N ASP A 49 18.15 -28.39 11.47
CA ASP A 49 18.88 -29.47 12.09
C ASP A 49 18.03 -30.77 12.17
N SER A 50 18.65 -31.83 12.64
CA SER A 50 17.99 -33.13 12.82
C SER A 50 16.84 -33.12 13.85
N SER A 51 16.72 -32.08 14.65
CA SER A 51 15.65 -31.85 15.63
C SER A 51 14.53 -30.97 15.08
N ASN A 52 14.60 -30.60 13.78
CA ASN A 52 13.64 -29.73 13.11
C ASN A 52 13.63 -28.30 13.69
N GLN A 53 14.76 -27.86 14.24
CA GLN A 53 14.97 -26.47 14.67
C GLN A 53 15.70 -25.67 13.58
N LEU A 54 15.30 -24.41 13.44
CA LEU A 54 15.93 -23.49 12.51
C LEU A 54 17.35 -23.16 12.97
N VAL A 55 18.31 -23.49 12.13
CA VAL A 55 19.70 -23.07 12.30
C VAL A 55 19.96 -21.91 11.34
N ILE A 56 20.31 -20.78 11.89
CA ILE A 56 20.63 -19.56 11.16
C ILE A 56 22.14 -19.56 10.86
N THR A 57 22.51 -19.38 9.60
CA THR A 57 23.91 -19.25 9.19
C THR A 57 24.44 -17.84 9.47
N GLU A 58 25.73 -17.71 9.71
CA GLU A 58 26.40 -16.42 10.00
C GLU A 58 26.02 -15.33 8.97
N GLY A 59 25.71 -14.11 9.43
CA GLY A 59 25.33 -12.97 8.61
C GLY A 59 23.81 -12.67 8.58
N LEU A 60 22.97 -13.50 9.21
CA LEU A 60 21.52 -13.32 9.28
C LEU A 60 21.01 -12.56 10.51
N GLU A 61 21.87 -12.27 11.44
CA GLU A 61 21.52 -11.64 12.71
C GLU A 61 20.84 -10.28 12.49
N ASP A 62 21.33 -9.52 11.52
CA ASP A 62 20.77 -8.21 11.14
C ASP A 62 19.42 -8.33 10.42
N VAL A 63 19.22 -9.40 9.67
CA VAL A 63 17.94 -9.68 8.97
C VAL A 63 16.88 -10.16 9.94
N SER A 64 17.25 -10.99 10.94
CA SER A 64 16.29 -11.53 11.90
C SER A 64 15.63 -10.45 12.78
N ALA A 65 16.37 -9.41 13.16
CA ALA A 65 15.83 -8.28 13.91
C ALA A 65 14.74 -7.53 13.09
N HIS A 66 14.95 -7.35 11.78
CA HIS A 66 13.98 -6.73 10.90
C HIS A 66 12.77 -7.64 10.64
N PHE A 67 12.97 -8.93 10.49
CA PHE A 67 11.89 -9.90 10.37
C PHE A 67 10.96 -9.87 11.59
N ALA A 68 11.50 -9.72 12.79
CA ALA A 68 10.69 -9.64 14.01
C ALA A 68 9.67 -8.49 13.98
N LEU A 69 9.98 -7.36 13.34
CA LEU A 69 9.04 -6.25 13.18
C LEU A 69 7.88 -6.59 12.26
N PHE A 70 8.14 -7.29 11.15
CA PHE A 70 7.11 -7.69 10.20
C PHE A 70 6.25 -8.85 10.71
N PHE A 71 6.85 -9.75 11.47
CA PHE A 71 6.19 -10.96 11.96
C PHE A 71 5.65 -10.82 13.38
N LYS A 72 5.67 -9.63 13.97
CA LYS A 72 5.19 -9.41 15.34
C LYS A 72 3.80 -9.99 15.59
N ASN A 73 2.90 -9.84 14.63
CA ASN A 73 1.53 -10.31 14.67
C ASN A 73 1.17 -11.15 13.44
N GLN A 74 2.09 -11.99 12.98
CA GLN A 74 1.94 -12.75 11.73
C GLN A 74 0.73 -13.67 11.67
N ASP A 75 0.25 -14.15 12.83
CA ASP A 75 -0.94 -14.99 12.93
C ASP A 75 -2.24 -14.16 12.89
N LEU A 76 -2.16 -12.83 12.87
CA LEU A 76 -3.32 -11.95 12.81
C LEU A 76 -3.64 -11.55 11.38
N ILE A 77 -4.91 -11.69 11.01
CA ILE A 77 -5.47 -11.18 9.76
C ILE A 77 -6.56 -10.15 10.03
N LYS A 78 -6.67 -9.14 9.18
CA LYS A 78 -7.74 -8.15 9.25
C LYS A 78 -8.93 -8.61 8.43
N VAL A 79 -10.07 -8.75 9.07
CA VAL A 79 -11.32 -9.20 8.47
C VAL A 79 -12.46 -8.23 8.80
N PRO A 80 -13.56 -8.22 8.03
CA PRO A 80 -14.76 -7.48 8.44
C PRO A 80 -15.27 -7.98 9.81
N ALA A 81 -15.68 -7.06 10.67
CA ALA A 81 -16.11 -7.39 12.02
C ALA A 81 -17.25 -8.40 12.04
N LYS A 82 -17.20 -9.33 13.02
CA LYS A 82 -18.17 -10.43 13.20
C LYS A 82 -18.19 -11.46 12.07
N THR A 83 -17.12 -11.56 11.28
CA THR A 83 -17.07 -12.47 10.12
C THR A 83 -17.29 -13.93 10.53
N VAL A 84 -16.69 -14.41 11.61
CA VAL A 84 -16.90 -15.79 12.08
C VAL A 84 -18.38 -16.08 12.37
N ALA A 85 -19.08 -15.14 13.02
CA ALA A 85 -20.53 -15.28 13.29
C ALA A 85 -21.35 -15.28 11.98
N VAL A 86 -20.95 -14.47 11.00
CA VAL A 86 -21.58 -14.43 9.67
C VAL A 86 -21.37 -15.74 8.93
N LEU A 87 -20.15 -16.29 8.91
CA LEU A 87 -19.85 -17.58 8.31
C LEU A 87 -20.66 -18.70 8.95
N ASN A 88 -20.67 -18.80 10.28
CA ASN A 88 -21.44 -19.82 11.00
C ASN A 88 -22.96 -19.71 10.77
N LYS A 89 -23.48 -18.51 10.51
CA LYS A 89 -24.90 -18.29 10.22
C LYS A 89 -25.32 -18.74 8.81
N TYR A 90 -24.47 -18.52 7.81
CA TYR A 90 -24.87 -18.67 6.42
C TYR A 90 -24.21 -19.85 5.69
N MET A 91 -23.16 -20.47 6.27
CA MET A 91 -22.49 -21.61 5.66
C MET A 91 -22.95 -22.94 6.28
N THR A 92 -23.37 -23.85 5.42
CA THR A 92 -23.73 -25.22 5.84
C THR A 92 -22.47 -26.06 6.05
N LYS A 93 -22.63 -27.17 6.77
CA LYS A 93 -21.54 -28.15 7.00
C LYS A 93 -20.97 -28.68 5.69
N ASP A 94 -21.85 -29.01 4.74
CA ASP A 94 -21.44 -29.54 3.43
C ASP A 94 -20.55 -28.55 2.66
N LYS A 95 -20.94 -27.28 2.61
CA LYS A 95 -20.14 -26.23 1.95
C LYS A 95 -18.78 -26.04 2.61
N LEU A 96 -18.70 -26.15 3.94
CA LEU A 96 -17.42 -26.09 4.64
C LEU A 96 -16.58 -27.32 4.33
N TYR A 97 -17.21 -28.51 4.27
CA TYR A 97 -16.52 -29.76 3.93
C TYR A 97 -15.97 -29.77 2.50
N ASP A 98 -16.68 -29.17 1.55
CA ASP A 98 -16.21 -28.99 0.17
C ASP A 98 -14.93 -28.12 0.08
N ILE A 99 -14.73 -27.22 1.05
CA ILE A 99 -13.53 -26.39 1.12
C ILE A 99 -12.39 -27.19 1.77
N HIS A 100 -12.65 -27.77 2.94
CA HIS A 100 -11.68 -28.56 3.69
C HIS A 100 -12.38 -29.52 4.65
N PRO A 101 -11.89 -30.79 4.82
CA PRO A 101 -12.49 -31.75 5.75
C PRO A 101 -12.52 -31.25 7.21
N ASP A 102 -11.51 -30.50 7.64
CA ASP A 102 -11.48 -29.83 8.93
C ASP A 102 -12.26 -28.49 8.84
N LYS A 103 -13.32 -28.40 9.65
CA LYS A 103 -14.22 -27.23 9.68
C LYS A 103 -13.50 -25.94 10.06
N ASP A 104 -12.57 -25.99 11.01
CA ASP A 104 -11.88 -24.79 11.49
C ASP A 104 -10.90 -24.28 10.43
N VAL A 105 -10.23 -25.19 9.73
CA VAL A 105 -9.42 -24.84 8.55
C VAL A 105 -10.28 -24.23 7.46
N ALA A 106 -11.46 -24.81 7.15
CA ALA A 106 -12.37 -24.29 6.14
C ALA A 106 -12.83 -22.86 6.46
N ILE A 107 -13.18 -22.60 7.73
CA ILE A 107 -13.54 -21.24 8.19
C ILE A 107 -12.36 -20.29 8.04
N GLU A 108 -11.17 -20.67 8.47
CA GLU A 108 -9.99 -19.81 8.39
C GLU A 108 -9.53 -19.54 6.95
N LEU A 109 -9.72 -20.50 6.03
CA LEU A 109 -9.51 -20.25 4.60
C LEU A 109 -10.51 -19.24 4.03
N CYS A 110 -11.77 -19.28 4.47
CA CYS A 110 -12.75 -18.24 4.13
C CYS A 110 -12.35 -16.87 4.70
N LEU A 111 -11.87 -16.82 5.94
CA LEU A 111 -11.36 -15.58 6.56
C LEU A 111 -10.15 -15.04 5.80
N LEU A 112 -9.22 -15.91 5.41
CA LEU A 112 -8.05 -15.55 4.61
C LEU A 112 -8.43 -15.01 3.23
N PHE A 113 -9.45 -15.58 2.57
CA PHE A 113 -9.99 -15.01 1.34
C PHE A 113 -10.61 -13.62 1.60
N LEU A 114 -11.46 -13.48 2.61
CA LEU A 114 -12.14 -12.23 2.95
C LEU A 114 -11.20 -11.12 3.40
N SER A 115 -10.05 -11.47 4.00
CA SER A 115 -9.02 -10.49 4.37
C SER A 115 -8.49 -9.70 3.17
N ASN A 116 -8.50 -10.29 1.98
CA ASN A 116 -8.15 -9.58 0.74
C ASN A 116 -9.18 -8.51 0.34
N LEU A 117 -10.39 -8.57 0.87
CA LEU A 117 -11.48 -7.63 0.56
C LEU A 117 -11.70 -6.60 1.67
N THR A 118 -11.03 -6.75 2.82
CA THR A 118 -11.28 -5.91 4.00
C THR A 118 -11.01 -4.43 3.74
N ASP A 119 -9.99 -4.10 2.94
CA ASP A 119 -9.70 -2.72 2.54
C ASP A 119 -10.82 -2.07 1.72
N THR A 120 -11.66 -2.88 1.06
CA THR A 120 -12.80 -2.36 0.30
C THR A 120 -13.92 -1.86 1.23
N PHE A 121 -13.94 -2.31 2.48
CA PHE A 121 -14.89 -1.87 3.50
C PHE A 121 -14.89 -0.33 3.65
N PHE A 122 -13.71 0.28 3.64
CA PHE A 122 -13.56 1.74 3.72
C PHE A 122 -14.13 2.50 2.51
N LYS A 123 -14.27 1.81 1.38
CA LYS A 123 -14.86 2.36 0.15
C LYS A 123 -16.38 2.18 0.11
N MET A 124 -16.90 1.17 0.83
CA MET A 124 -18.34 0.81 0.82
C MET A 124 -19.16 1.64 1.81
N ARG A 125 -18.53 2.32 2.76
CA ARG A 125 -19.20 3.10 3.81
C ARG A 125 -20.03 4.27 3.31
N ASP A 126 -19.71 4.75 2.13
CA ASP A 126 -20.12 6.07 1.73
C ASP A 126 -21.55 6.19 1.22
N THR A 127 -22.22 5.14 0.77
CA THR A 127 -23.68 5.17 0.44
C THR A 127 -24.25 3.80 0.10
N GLN A 128 -25.56 3.63 0.32
CA GLN A 128 -26.33 2.50 -0.18
C GLN A 128 -26.34 2.44 -1.73
N ASP A 129 -26.30 3.60 -2.41
CA ASP A 129 -26.20 3.72 -3.88
C ASP A 129 -24.79 3.42 -4.40
N VAL A 130 -23.76 3.66 -3.59
CA VAL A 130 -22.36 3.34 -3.90
C VAL A 130 -22.11 1.84 -3.76
N TYR A 131 -22.87 1.12 -2.94
CA TYR A 131 -22.76 -0.33 -2.82
C TYR A 131 -22.88 -1.03 -4.19
N GLU A 132 -23.72 -0.56 -5.07
CA GLU A 132 -23.88 -1.14 -6.42
C GLU A 132 -22.69 -0.87 -7.35
N LYS A 133 -21.92 0.19 -7.09
CA LYS A 133 -20.82 0.66 -7.96
C LYS A 133 -19.44 0.55 -7.33
N ALA A 134 -19.34 0.54 -6.00
CA ALA A 134 -18.07 0.57 -5.26
C ALA A 134 -17.72 -0.77 -4.59
N GLY A 135 -16.52 -0.85 -4.05
CA GLY A 135 -16.06 -2.00 -3.27
C GLY A 135 -15.56 -3.18 -4.09
N TRP A 136 -15.64 -3.13 -5.41
CA TRP A 136 -15.10 -4.17 -6.28
C TRP A 136 -13.58 -4.15 -6.32
N LYS A 137 -12.97 -5.29 -6.04
CA LYS A 137 -11.51 -5.49 -6.07
C LYS A 137 -11.16 -6.61 -7.03
N ARG A 138 -10.34 -6.31 -8.03
CA ARG A 138 -9.80 -7.30 -8.96
C ARG A 138 -8.69 -8.09 -8.28
N LEU A 139 -8.82 -9.41 -8.24
CA LEU A 139 -7.84 -10.32 -7.66
C LEU A 139 -7.46 -11.38 -8.69
N LYS A 140 -6.15 -11.54 -8.91
CA LYS A 140 -5.65 -12.59 -9.82
C LYS A 140 -5.86 -13.96 -9.21
N ALA A 141 -6.49 -14.87 -9.96
CA ALA A 141 -6.77 -16.22 -9.53
C ALA A 141 -5.51 -16.97 -9.03
N GLN A 142 -4.38 -16.84 -9.73
CA GLN A 142 -3.12 -17.47 -9.33
C GLN A 142 -2.61 -16.98 -7.96
N ILE A 143 -2.77 -15.69 -7.65
CA ILE A 143 -2.37 -15.12 -6.34
C ILE A 143 -3.28 -15.70 -5.24
N LEU A 144 -4.59 -15.74 -5.49
CA LEU A 144 -5.54 -16.33 -4.54
C LEU A 144 -5.29 -17.82 -4.34
N ASN A 145 -5.07 -18.58 -5.42
CA ASN A 145 -4.76 -19.98 -5.32
C ASN A 145 -3.51 -20.22 -4.45
N GLU A 146 -2.42 -19.48 -4.75
CA GLU A 146 -1.17 -19.58 -3.98
C GLU A 146 -1.37 -19.24 -2.51
N GLN A 147 -2.17 -18.21 -2.21
CA GLN A 147 -2.47 -17.79 -0.85
C GLN A 147 -3.28 -18.83 -0.07
N LEU A 148 -4.25 -19.48 -0.73
CA LEU A 148 -5.21 -20.38 -0.09
C LEU A 148 -4.74 -21.85 -0.02
N THR A 149 -3.77 -22.24 -0.89
CA THR A 149 -3.33 -23.64 -0.99
C THR A 149 -1.82 -23.81 -1.04
N GLY A 150 -1.08 -22.71 -1.13
CA GLY A 150 0.36 -22.73 -1.34
C GLY A 150 0.77 -23.03 -2.79
N SER A 151 -0.18 -23.28 -3.71
CA SER A 151 0.07 -23.57 -5.13
C SER A 151 -0.67 -22.61 -6.05
N LYS A 152 0.01 -22.08 -7.07
CA LYS A 152 -0.62 -21.22 -8.08
C LYS A 152 -1.60 -21.98 -9.00
N PHE A 153 -1.45 -23.29 -9.10
CA PHE A 153 -2.17 -24.13 -10.04
C PHE A 153 -3.40 -24.83 -9.42
N GLU A 154 -3.41 -25.02 -8.11
CA GLU A 154 -4.56 -25.58 -7.40
C GLU A 154 -5.66 -24.50 -7.32
N SER A 155 -6.84 -24.77 -7.88
CA SER A 155 -7.92 -23.80 -8.02
C SER A 155 -9.22 -24.18 -7.33
N ASP A 156 -9.37 -25.43 -6.89
CA ASP A 156 -10.66 -25.95 -6.46
C ASP A 156 -11.04 -25.41 -5.08
N THR A 157 -10.09 -25.33 -4.15
CA THR A 157 -10.31 -24.67 -2.85
C THR A 157 -10.84 -23.23 -3.02
N ARG A 158 -10.22 -22.43 -3.92
CA ARG A 158 -10.68 -21.08 -4.20
C ARG A 158 -12.08 -21.06 -4.82
N LYS A 159 -12.38 -21.95 -5.77
CA LYS A 159 -13.72 -22.04 -6.38
C LYS A 159 -14.78 -22.41 -5.35
N ASN A 160 -14.48 -23.39 -4.49
CA ASN A 160 -15.38 -23.83 -3.43
C ASN A 160 -15.64 -22.71 -2.41
N ILE A 161 -14.61 -21.96 -2.01
CA ILE A 161 -14.77 -20.78 -1.15
C ILE A 161 -15.69 -19.75 -1.81
N ILE A 162 -15.45 -19.40 -3.06
CA ILE A 162 -16.27 -18.40 -3.77
C ILE A 162 -17.73 -18.87 -3.89
N ALA A 163 -17.95 -20.14 -4.26
CA ALA A 163 -19.29 -20.72 -4.34
C ALA A 163 -20.00 -20.72 -2.99
N ALA A 164 -19.28 -21.04 -1.92
CA ALA A 164 -19.83 -21.05 -0.57
C ALA A 164 -20.17 -19.63 -0.06
N LEU A 165 -19.30 -18.64 -0.29
CA LEU A 165 -19.51 -17.26 0.13
C LEU A 165 -20.59 -16.52 -0.69
N ALA A 166 -20.77 -16.89 -1.96
CA ALA A 166 -21.80 -16.35 -2.82
C ALA A 166 -23.20 -16.97 -2.55
N ALA A 167 -23.24 -18.10 -1.84
CA ALA A 167 -24.48 -18.81 -1.62
C ALA A 167 -25.42 -18.08 -0.64
N GLY A 168 -26.70 -18.06 -1.00
CA GLY A 168 -27.77 -17.55 -0.13
C GLY A 168 -28.75 -16.60 -0.81
N THR A 169 -28.34 -15.86 -1.81
CA THR A 169 -29.22 -15.04 -2.69
C THR A 169 -28.53 -14.81 -4.02
N SER A 170 -29.28 -14.32 -5.02
CA SER A 170 -28.72 -13.89 -6.32
C SER A 170 -27.63 -12.80 -6.22
N LYS A 171 -27.44 -12.18 -5.07
CA LYS A 171 -26.48 -11.10 -4.81
C LYS A 171 -25.40 -11.44 -3.77
N GLY A 172 -25.19 -12.71 -3.41
CA GLY A 172 -24.18 -13.14 -2.42
C GLY A 172 -24.23 -12.38 -1.07
N ILE A 173 -24.59 -13.05 0.03
CA ILE A 173 -24.74 -12.38 1.32
C ILE A 173 -23.39 -12.02 1.94
N ILE A 174 -22.38 -12.87 1.77
CA ILE A 174 -21.07 -12.76 2.42
C ILE A 174 -20.07 -12.07 1.50
N ALA A 175 -19.96 -12.55 0.25
CA ALA A 175 -19.12 -11.95 -0.78
C ALA A 175 -19.72 -12.21 -2.15
N GLU A 176 -19.42 -11.34 -3.11
CA GLU A 176 -19.88 -11.43 -4.50
C GLU A 176 -18.69 -11.52 -5.45
N CYS A 177 -18.88 -12.23 -6.57
CA CYS A 177 -18.00 -12.24 -7.71
C CYS A 177 -18.74 -11.66 -8.92
N ASP A 178 -18.08 -10.79 -9.70
CA ASP A 178 -18.69 -10.18 -10.89
C ASP A 178 -18.90 -11.16 -12.06
N GLY A 179 -18.27 -12.35 -11.99
CA GLY A 179 -18.34 -13.35 -13.05
C GLY A 179 -17.65 -12.94 -14.36
N ILE A 180 -17.05 -11.75 -14.42
CA ILE A 180 -16.47 -11.20 -15.64
C ILE A 180 -14.98 -11.50 -15.69
N TYR A 181 -14.58 -12.32 -16.65
CA TYR A 181 -13.17 -12.69 -16.89
C TYR A 181 -12.82 -12.53 -18.37
N SER A 182 -11.67 -11.95 -18.65
CA SER A 182 -11.10 -11.91 -19.99
C SER A 182 -9.60 -12.22 -19.93
N LYS A 183 -9.22 -13.32 -20.61
CA LYS A 183 -7.81 -13.76 -20.64
C LYS A 183 -6.90 -12.66 -21.18
N GLY A 184 -5.86 -12.29 -20.41
CA GLY A 184 -4.94 -11.21 -20.78
C GLY A 184 -5.42 -9.79 -20.47
N HIS A 185 -6.71 -9.56 -20.24
CA HIS A 185 -7.27 -8.23 -20.02
C HIS A 185 -7.69 -7.99 -18.58
N HIS A 186 -8.54 -8.82 -17.97
CA HIS A 186 -8.96 -8.63 -16.57
C HIS A 186 -9.29 -9.93 -15.83
N SER A 187 -8.94 -9.91 -14.55
CA SER A 187 -9.30 -10.96 -13.60
C SER A 187 -10.72 -10.70 -13.07
N PHE A 188 -11.34 -11.72 -12.48
CA PHE A 188 -12.55 -11.56 -11.69
C PHE A 188 -12.41 -10.46 -10.65
N SER A 189 -13.49 -9.72 -10.41
CA SER A 189 -13.62 -8.79 -9.30
C SER A 189 -14.49 -9.40 -8.21
N TYR A 190 -14.15 -9.07 -6.97
CA TYR A 190 -14.86 -9.52 -5.78
C TYR A 190 -15.20 -8.32 -4.90
N ARG A 191 -16.28 -8.42 -4.14
CA ARG A 191 -16.64 -7.44 -3.12
C ARG A 191 -17.25 -8.12 -1.89
N LEU A 192 -17.22 -7.42 -0.75
CA LEU A 192 -17.93 -7.84 0.45
C LEU A 192 -19.45 -7.74 0.23
N GLY A 193 -20.18 -8.71 0.75
CA GLY A 193 -21.63 -8.74 0.67
C GLY A 193 -22.33 -7.82 1.68
N PRO A 194 -23.66 -7.66 1.59
CA PRO A 194 -24.45 -6.78 2.46
C PRO A 194 -24.38 -7.12 3.95
N ALA A 195 -23.95 -8.33 4.31
CA ALA A 195 -23.76 -8.72 5.71
C ALA A 195 -22.79 -7.80 6.48
N TYR A 196 -21.96 -7.03 5.79
CA TYR A 196 -20.91 -6.20 6.37
C TYR A 196 -21.13 -4.68 6.28
N LEU A 197 -22.23 -4.21 5.67
CA LEU A 197 -22.46 -2.78 5.37
C LEU A 197 -22.38 -1.82 6.56
N SER A 198 -22.57 -2.30 7.79
CA SER A 198 -22.55 -1.46 9.00
C SER A 198 -21.55 -1.93 10.06
N LYS A 199 -20.70 -2.90 9.74
CA LYS A 199 -19.79 -3.52 10.70
C LYS A 199 -18.36 -3.02 10.43
N GLY A 200 -17.59 -2.74 11.46
CA GLY A 200 -16.19 -2.31 11.33
C GLY A 200 -15.26 -3.41 10.82
N VAL A 201 -13.98 -3.22 11.09
CA VAL A 201 -12.91 -4.19 10.83
C VAL A 201 -12.41 -4.70 12.17
N GLU A 202 -12.06 -5.98 12.25
CA GLU A 202 -11.46 -6.61 13.42
C GLU A 202 -10.23 -7.43 13.05
N SER A 203 -9.37 -7.65 14.03
CA SER A 203 -8.25 -8.58 13.89
C SER A 203 -8.70 -9.97 14.33
N TYR A 204 -8.41 -10.97 13.51
CA TYR A 204 -8.66 -12.37 13.82
C TYR A 204 -7.33 -13.10 13.97
N GLU A 205 -7.13 -13.78 15.09
CA GLU A 205 -5.98 -14.64 15.32
C GLU A 205 -6.21 -16.02 14.71
N VAL A 206 -5.45 -16.36 13.69
CA VAL A 206 -5.49 -17.68 13.04
C VAL A 206 -4.99 -18.75 14.01
N LYS A 207 -5.73 -19.82 14.15
CA LYS A 207 -5.49 -20.89 15.13
C LYS A 207 -4.93 -22.15 14.50
N THR A 208 -5.41 -22.50 13.28
CA THR A 208 -5.03 -23.74 12.63
C THR A 208 -3.59 -23.70 12.11
N LYS A 209 -2.87 -24.81 12.29
CA LYS A 209 -1.47 -24.94 11.82
C LYS A 209 -1.38 -24.75 10.32
N TYR A 210 -2.33 -25.29 9.57
CA TYR A 210 -2.34 -25.21 8.11
C TYR A 210 -2.39 -23.76 7.61
N VAL A 211 -3.34 -22.96 8.11
CA VAL A 211 -3.48 -21.56 7.65
C VAL A 211 -2.33 -20.69 8.16
N LYS A 212 -1.81 -20.94 9.37
CA LYS A 212 -0.57 -20.30 9.84
C LYS A 212 0.61 -20.54 8.89
N GLN A 213 0.76 -21.75 8.37
CA GLN A 213 1.80 -22.07 7.38
C GLN A 213 1.62 -21.29 6.08
N LEU A 214 0.37 -21.15 5.59
CA LEU A 214 0.08 -20.35 4.39
C LEU A 214 0.42 -18.88 4.58
N LEU A 215 0.03 -18.28 5.73
CA LEU A 215 0.36 -16.89 6.07
C LEU A 215 1.86 -16.67 6.09
N ASN A 216 2.58 -17.52 6.78
CA ASN A 216 4.01 -17.41 6.91
C ASN A 216 4.74 -17.54 5.57
N LYS A 217 4.30 -18.48 4.71
CA LYS A 217 4.79 -18.60 3.34
C LYS A 217 4.59 -17.31 2.55
N ALA A 218 3.41 -16.70 2.67
CA ALA A 218 3.09 -15.46 1.99
C ALA A 218 3.95 -14.29 2.49
N TYR A 219 4.15 -14.16 3.80
CA TYR A 219 5.04 -13.15 4.39
C TYR A 219 6.47 -13.33 3.92
N PHE A 220 6.96 -14.55 3.98
CA PHE A 220 8.33 -14.86 3.60
C PHE A 220 8.60 -14.52 2.14
N LYS A 221 7.68 -14.91 1.27
CA LYS A 221 7.74 -14.57 -0.15
C LYS A 221 7.73 -13.05 -0.35
N ALA A 222 6.85 -12.33 0.35
CA ALA A 222 6.79 -10.88 0.24
C ALA A 222 8.11 -10.22 0.64
N ILE A 223 8.76 -10.69 1.70
CA ILE A 223 10.05 -10.17 2.13
C ILE A 223 11.15 -10.51 1.12
N SER A 224 11.20 -11.73 0.61
CA SER A 224 12.19 -12.12 -0.39
C SER A 224 12.08 -11.30 -1.69
N GLU A 225 10.87 -10.93 -2.09
CA GLU A 225 10.64 -10.08 -3.25
C GLU A 225 11.01 -8.59 -3.00
N THR A 226 11.09 -8.18 -1.73
CA THR A 226 11.37 -6.79 -1.35
C THR A 226 12.83 -6.50 -1.08
N ILE A 227 13.60 -7.51 -0.64
CA ILE A 227 14.96 -7.30 -0.11
C ILE A 227 15.92 -6.76 -1.16
N ASP A 228 15.70 -7.06 -2.44
CA ASP A 228 16.51 -6.59 -3.56
C ASP A 228 16.13 -5.18 -4.03
N ASN A 229 14.97 -4.66 -3.60
CA ASN A 229 14.55 -3.32 -3.98
C ASN A 229 15.11 -2.28 -3.02
N PRO A 230 15.87 -1.28 -3.50
CA PRO A 230 16.54 -0.30 -2.62
C PRO A 230 15.58 0.53 -1.76
N ILE A 231 14.43 0.92 -2.29
CA ILE A 231 13.41 1.68 -1.53
C ILE A 231 12.82 0.79 -0.44
N CYS A 232 12.49 -0.46 -0.76
CA CYS A 232 11.95 -1.40 0.22
C CYS A 232 12.99 -1.71 1.31
N LYS A 233 14.25 -1.92 0.94
CA LYS A 233 15.35 -2.15 1.88
C LYS A 233 15.54 -0.97 2.83
N ASN A 234 15.49 0.25 2.32
CA ASN A 234 15.53 1.46 3.13
C ASN A 234 14.34 1.53 4.11
N LEU A 235 13.11 1.26 3.63
CA LEU A 235 11.91 1.28 4.48
C LEU A 235 12.00 0.25 5.62
N ILE A 236 12.44 -0.97 5.32
CA ILE A 236 12.64 -2.01 6.33
C ILE A 236 13.60 -1.55 7.43
N LYS A 237 14.69 -0.89 7.04
CA LYS A 237 15.65 -0.35 8.03
C LYS A 237 15.05 0.78 8.88
N VAL A 238 14.30 1.66 8.27
CA VAL A 238 13.71 2.82 8.95
C VAL A 238 12.60 2.43 9.93
N TYR A 239 11.88 1.34 9.68
CA TYR A 239 10.76 0.94 10.53
C TYR A 239 11.16 0.71 12.00
N GLY A 240 12.40 0.29 12.25
CA GLY A 240 12.92 0.10 13.60
C GLY A 240 13.01 1.39 14.44
N SER A 241 13.12 2.53 13.78
CA SER A 241 13.24 3.86 14.41
C SER A 241 11.91 4.61 14.49
N ILE A 242 10.81 4.03 13.98
CA ILE A 242 9.52 4.70 13.90
C ILE A 242 8.72 4.57 15.19
N GLU A 243 8.23 5.70 15.67
CA GLU A 243 7.25 5.80 16.75
C GLU A 243 5.93 6.28 16.17
N LEU A 244 4.89 5.44 16.32
CA LEU A 244 3.53 5.78 15.90
C LEU A 244 2.86 6.67 16.94
N PRO A 245 2.01 7.63 16.51
CA PRO A 245 1.22 8.43 17.43
C PRO A 245 0.21 7.55 18.19
N THR A 246 -0.08 7.91 19.44
CA THR A 246 -1.16 7.29 20.20
C THR A 246 -2.53 7.65 19.62
N LYS A 247 -3.55 6.87 19.96
CA LYS A 247 -4.93 7.16 19.56
C LYS A 247 -5.41 8.54 20.05
N GLU A 248 -4.99 8.92 21.25
CA GLU A 248 -5.30 10.21 21.88
C GLU A 248 -4.66 11.37 21.10
N GLU A 249 -3.38 11.24 20.69
CA GLU A 249 -2.68 12.23 19.87
C GLU A 249 -3.36 12.39 18.51
N VAL A 250 -3.72 11.27 17.86
CA VAL A 250 -4.42 11.29 16.57
C VAL A 250 -5.80 11.95 16.69
N LEU A 251 -6.57 11.62 17.74
CA LEU A 251 -7.87 12.26 18.00
C LEU A 251 -7.76 13.76 18.28
N ALA A 252 -6.77 14.17 19.08
CA ALA A 252 -6.53 15.57 19.40
C ALA A 252 -6.21 16.38 18.13
N GLU A 253 -5.29 15.88 17.30
CA GLU A 253 -4.93 16.53 16.04
C GLU A 253 -6.11 16.56 15.05
N GLY A 254 -6.85 15.46 14.91
CA GLY A 254 -8.03 15.41 14.07
C GLY A 254 -9.07 16.47 14.46
N ARG A 255 -9.36 16.63 15.75
CA ARG A 255 -10.27 17.67 16.27
C ARG A 255 -9.74 19.08 16.00
N ARG A 256 -8.43 19.31 16.11
CA ARG A 256 -7.78 20.57 15.77
C ARG A 256 -8.01 20.93 14.31
N LEU A 257 -7.75 19.97 13.39
CA LEU A 257 -7.92 20.17 11.95
C LEU A 257 -9.39 20.46 11.56
N VAL A 258 -10.35 19.80 12.23
CA VAL A 258 -11.78 20.09 12.06
C VAL A 258 -12.12 21.51 12.48
N LYS A 259 -11.62 21.96 13.63
CA LYS A 259 -11.81 23.33 14.14
C LYS A 259 -11.24 24.38 13.18
N GLU A 260 -10.09 24.10 12.59
CA GLU A 260 -9.42 24.99 11.63
C GLU A 260 -9.98 24.88 10.20
N LYS A 261 -10.99 24.05 9.96
CA LYS A 261 -11.59 23.82 8.63
C LYS A 261 -10.55 23.44 7.57
N LYS A 262 -9.56 22.65 7.95
CA LYS A 262 -8.51 22.19 7.02
C LYS A 262 -9.08 21.28 5.95
N LYS A 263 -8.43 21.29 4.78
CA LYS A 263 -8.74 20.42 3.64
C LYS A 263 -7.61 19.41 3.41
N THR A 264 -7.95 18.25 2.89
CA THR A 264 -6.98 17.26 2.38
C THR A 264 -6.29 17.78 1.12
N LYS A 265 -5.17 17.14 0.70
CA LYS A 265 -4.51 17.42 -0.59
C LYS A 265 -5.48 17.31 -1.81
N LYS A 266 -6.60 16.57 -1.68
CA LYS A 266 -7.66 16.45 -2.71
C LYS A 266 -8.80 17.47 -2.55
N GLY A 267 -8.65 18.47 -1.72
CA GLY A 267 -9.65 19.52 -1.50
C GLY A 267 -10.84 19.13 -0.61
N LYS A 268 -10.92 17.90 -0.08
CA LYS A 268 -12.00 17.46 0.81
C LYS A 268 -11.85 18.11 2.19
N LEU A 269 -12.94 18.64 2.74
CA LEU A 269 -12.97 19.22 4.07
C LEU A 269 -12.82 18.13 5.13
N ILE A 270 -11.88 18.29 6.05
CA ILE A 270 -11.72 17.40 7.20
C ILE A 270 -12.86 17.68 8.18
N SER A 271 -13.58 16.66 8.60
CA SER A 271 -14.80 16.77 9.39
C SER A 271 -14.92 15.62 10.39
N SER A 272 -15.70 15.81 11.45
CA SER A 272 -16.10 14.74 12.35
C SER A 272 -17.34 14.03 11.83
N LEU A 273 -17.43 12.75 12.14
CA LEU A 273 -18.57 11.89 11.79
C LEU A 273 -19.80 12.27 12.60
N ASN A 274 -20.87 12.67 11.93
CA ASN A 274 -22.16 12.87 12.59
C ASN A 274 -23.15 11.79 12.17
N LYS A 275 -23.22 10.70 12.92
CA LYS A 275 -24.06 9.53 12.65
C LYS A 275 -25.58 9.84 12.59
N HIS A 276 -26.00 11.02 13.10
CA HIS A 276 -27.41 11.38 13.20
C HIS A 276 -27.93 12.21 11.99
N LYS A 277 -27.05 12.66 11.09
CA LYS A 277 -27.48 13.41 9.90
C LYS A 277 -27.48 12.54 8.66
N LYS A 278 -28.68 12.32 8.07
CA LYS A 278 -28.81 11.62 6.77
C LYS A 278 -28.04 12.32 5.63
N GLU A 279 -27.83 13.64 5.73
CA GLU A 279 -27.04 14.45 4.80
C GLU A 279 -25.54 14.10 4.80
N TYR A 280 -25.07 13.47 5.86
CA TYR A 280 -23.72 12.99 6.02
C TYR A 280 -23.24 12.11 4.84
N PHE A 281 -24.07 11.21 4.38
CA PHE A 281 -23.76 10.32 3.26
C PHE A 281 -23.81 10.99 1.89
N LYS A 282 -24.53 12.12 1.76
CA LYS A 282 -24.61 12.87 0.50
C LYS A 282 -23.34 13.70 0.21
N ASP A 283 -22.55 14.02 1.22
CA ASP A 283 -21.37 14.87 1.11
C ASP A 283 -20.03 14.13 1.23
N ALA A 284 -20.03 12.79 1.20
CA ALA A 284 -18.82 11.97 1.32
C ALA A 284 -17.73 12.30 0.28
N ASP A 285 -18.12 12.73 -0.91
CA ASP A 285 -17.18 13.17 -1.94
C ASP A 285 -16.48 14.49 -1.60
N LYS A 286 -17.08 15.31 -0.75
CA LYS A 286 -16.58 16.64 -0.36
C LYS A 286 -15.89 16.64 0.99
N ARG A 287 -16.02 15.56 1.77
CA ARG A 287 -15.54 15.44 3.14
C ARG A 287 -14.58 14.29 3.35
N SER A 288 -13.71 14.42 4.34
CA SER A 288 -12.85 13.36 4.86
C SER A 288 -13.03 13.31 6.38
N PHE A 289 -13.42 12.15 6.89
CA PHE A 289 -13.79 12.00 8.29
C PHE A 289 -12.61 11.53 9.13
N ILE A 290 -12.42 12.18 10.29
CA ILE A 290 -11.31 11.84 11.19
C ILE A 290 -11.45 10.41 11.73
N GLU A 291 -12.67 9.95 12.01
CA GLU A 291 -12.94 8.62 12.53
C GLU A 291 -12.57 7.53 11.51
N GLU A 292 -12.87 7.74 10.23
CA GLU A 292 -12.46 6.83 9.15
C GLU A 292 -10.95 6.84 8.94
N SER A 293 -10.33 8.01 9.06
CA SER A 293 -8.87 8.13 8.97
C SER A 293 -8.17 7.36 10.10
N ILE A 294 -8.73 7.40 11.31
CA ILE A 294 -8.21 6.65 12.46
C ILE A 294 -8.39 5.13 12.24
N GLU A 295 -9.56 4.69 11.77
CA GLU A 295 -9.76 3.27 11.46
C GLU A 295 -8.83 2.76 10.35
N ILE A 296 -8.53 3.58 9.35
CA ILE A 296 -7.53 3.25 8.30
C ILE A 296 -6.14 3.15 8.94
N PHE A 297 -5.78 4.08 9.80
CA PHE A 297 -4.51 4.05 10.51
C PHE A 297 -4.37 2.79 11.37
N GLU A 298 -5.36 2.47 12.20
CA GLU A 298 -5.41 1.24 13.00
C GLU A 298 -5.33 -0.01 12.09
N TYR A 299 -6.08 -0.04 10.98
CA TYR A 299 -6.00 -1.12 10.00
C TYR A 299 -4.58 -1.34 9.45
N LEU A 300 -3.84 -0.27 9.21
CA LEU A 300 -2.51 -0.32 8.60
C LEU A 300 -1.39 -0.62 9.61
N THR A 301 -1.62 -0.46 10.91
CA THR A 301 -0.54 -0.44 11.91
C THR A 301 -0.73 -1.36 13.12
N ASP A 302 -1.95 -1.78 13.46
CA ASP A 302 -2.21 -2.62 14.66
C ASP A 302 -1.46 -3.94 14.67
N ASN A 303 -1.29 -4.56 13.50
CA ASN A 303 -0.63 -5.87 13.36
C ASN A 303 0.86 -5.74 12.96
N GLY A 304 1.47 -4.58 13.22
CA GLY A 304 2.78 -4.22 12.70
C GLY A 304 2.67 -3.54 11.33
N PHE A 305 3.81 -3.15 10.76
CA PHE A 305 3.84 -2.51 9.45
C PHE A 305 3.58 -3.50 8.31
N MET A 306 3.01 -3.02 7.23
CA MET A 306 2.92 -3.80 6.00
C MET A 306 4.33 -4.02 5.42
N VAL A 307 4.58 -5.23 4.95
CA VAL A 307 5.76 -5.48 4.11
C VAL A 307 5.67 -4.57 2.88
N PRO A 308 6.68 -3.75 2.59
CA PRO A 308 6.69 -2.89 1.41
C PRO A 308 6.51 -3.72 0.14
N ARG A 309 5.63 -3.29 -0.75
CA ARG A 309 5.33 -4.02 -1.99
C ARG A 309 5.69 -3.19 -3.20
N VAL A 310 6.48 -3.76 -4.08
CA VAL A 310 6.76 -3.16 -5.39
C VAL A 310 5.52 -3.26 -6.27
N GLY A 311 5.06 -2.13 -6.78
CA GLY A 311 3.96 -2.08 -7.72
C GLY A 311 4.32 -2.68 -9.08
N ASN A 312 3.31 -2.99 -9.88
CA ASN A 312 3.51 -3.50 -11.23
C ASN A 312 3.89 -2.38 -12.24
N ALA A 313 4.15 -2.74 -13.48
CA ALA A 313 4.50 -1.78 -14.54
C ALA A 313 3.45 -0.66 -14.72
N LYS A 314 2.14 -0.94 -14.51
CA LYS A 314 1.08 0.08 -14.63
C LYS A 314 1.17 1.16 -13.54
N SER A 315 1.78 0.85 -12.40
CA SER A 315 2.07 1.81 -11.34
C SER A 315 3.52 2.33 -11.39
N GLY A 316 4.25 2.05 -12.46
CA GLY A 316 5.66 2.43 -12.61
C GLY A 316 6.61 1.80 -11.59
N GLY A 317 6.17 0.76 -10.87
CA GLY A 317 6.96 0.17 -9.80
C GLY A 317 6.91 0.92 -8.47
N ARG A 318 5.98 1.87 -8.28
CA ARG A 318 5.80 2.59 -7.01
C ARG A 318 5.64 1.64 -5.84
N ILE A 319 6.27 1.95 -4.73
CA ILE A 319 6.19 1.16 -3.52
C ILE A 319 4.94 1.52 -2.74
N SER A 320 4.28 0.50 -2.20
CA SER A 320 3.13 0.65 -1.29
C SER A 320 3.44 -0.01 0.04
N ASP A 321 3.25 0.72 1.13
CA ASP A 321 3.43 0.28 2.50
C ASP A 321 2.43 0.96 3.45
N SER A 322 2.57 0.76 4.76
CA SER A 322 1.69 1.39 5.75
C SER A 322 1.74 2.93 5.69
N PHE A 323 2.90 3.52 5.38
CA PHE A 323 3.06 4.99 5.37
C PHE A 323 2.53 5.64 4.11
N THR A 324 2.72 5.03 2.95
CA THR A 324 2.17 5.52 1.68
C THR A 324 0.64 5.49 1.66
N LEU A 325 0.03 4.52 2.37
CA LEU A 325 -1.42 4.35 2.45
C LEU A 325 -2.06 5.11 3.62
N MET A 326 -1.28 5.50 4.63
CA MET A 326 -1.74 6.23 5.81
C MET A 326 -2.26 7.63 5.44
N PRO A 327 -3.35 8.12 6.07
CA PRO A 327 -3.78 9.50 5.91
C PRO A 327 -2.65 10.48 6.22
N SER A 328 -2.39 11.44 5.32
CA SER A 328 -1.21 12.33 5.41
C SER A 328 -1.15 13.10 6.72
N TRP A 329 -2.29 13.56 7.25
CA TRP A 329 -2.33 14.31 8.50
C TRP A 329 -1.95 13.44 9.73
N ILE A 330 -2.21 12.13 9.71
CA ILE A 330 -1.75 11.20 10.75
C ILE A 330 -0.26 10.89 10.56
N ARG A 331 0.18 10.69 9.31
CA ARG A 331 1.60 10.48 8.99
C ARG A 331 2.49 11.61 9.50
N ASN A 332 2.00 12.85 9.51
CA ASN A 332 2.72 14.01 10.04
C ASN A 332 2.90 14.01 11.57
N LEU A 333 2.23 13.10 12.29
CA LEU A 333 2.41 12.91 13.74
C LEU A 333 3.47 11.85 14.05
N VAL A 334 3.88 11.06 13.05
CA VAL A 334 4.89 10.01 13.21
C VAL A 334 6.22 10.63 13.57
N LYS A 335 6.95 9.98 14.48
CA LYS A 335 8.31 10.38 14.88
C LYS A 335 9.32 9.32 14.46
N MET A 336 10.56 9.73 14.32
CA MET A 336 11.72 8.85 14.09
C MET A 336 12.74 9.10 15.21
N ASP A 337 13.08 8.06 15.98
CA ASP A 337 13.96 8.16 17.15
C ASP A 337 13.58 9.33 18.10
N GLY A 338 12.27 9.46 18.40
CA GLY A 338 11.70 10.52 19.23
C GLY A 338 11.59 11.89 18.57
N LYS A 339 12.14 12.08 17.37
CA LYS A 339 12.15 13.38 16.67
C LYS A 339 10.98 13.50 15.70
N LYS A 340 10.41 14.69 15.60
CA LYS A 340 9.41 15.01 14.59
C LYS A 340 10.01 14.88 13.20
N MET A 341 9.20 14.32 12.29
CA MET A 341 9.56 14.20 10.88
C MET A 341 9.03 15.39 10.08
N ILE A 342 9.75 15.72 9.03
CA ILE A 342 9.39 16.72 8.04
C ILE A 342 9.45 16.14 6.63
N GLU A 343 8.67 16.70 5.74
CA GLU A 343 8.57 16.27 4.34
C GLU A 343 9.54 17.10 3.48
N ALA A 344 10.39 16.45 2.69
CA ALA A 344 11.10 17.02 1.56
C ALA A 344 10.40 16.57 0.28
N ASP A 345 9.87 17.51 -0.51
CA ASP A 345 8.99 17.24 -1.64
C ASP A 345 9.43 18.02 -2.88
N TYR A 346 9.31 17.43 -4.07
CA TYR A 346 9.58 18.11 -5.33
C TYR A 346 8.46 19.06 -5.74
N SER A 347 8.85 20.20 -6.27
CA SER A 347 7.92 21.21 -6.78
C SER A 347 7.35 20.79 -8.13
N ALA A 348 6.06 20.44 -8.20
CA ALA A 348 5.38 20.04 -9.43
C ALA A 348 6.11 18.93 -10.21
N LEU A 349 6.52 17.84 -9.55
CA LEU A 349 7.35 16.79 -10.15
C LEU A 349 6.74 16.22 -11.44
N HIS A 350 5.49 15.77 -11.43
CA HIS A 350 4.88 15.14 -12.60
C HIS A 350 4.76 16.05 -13.82
N PRO A 351 4.33 17.32 -13.72
CA PRO A 351 4.41 18.24 -14.83
C PRO A 351 5.82 18.35 -15.42
N ASN A 352 6.86 18.46 -14.59
CA ASN A 352 8.24 18.58 -15.05
C ASN A 352 8.82 17.27 -15.63
N ILE A 353 8.40 16.10 -15.13
CA ILE A 353 8.68 14.83 -15.78
C ILE A 353 8.02 14.77 -17.16
N ALA A 354 6.77 15.23 -17.30
CA ALA A 354 6.10 15.27 -18.61
C ALA A 354 6.83 16.19 -19.60
N MET A 355 7.30 17.35 -19.14
CA MET A 355 8.15 18.25 -19.94
C MET A 355 9.40 17.54 -20.43
N SER A 356 10.11 16.85 -19.55
CA SER A 356 11.31 16.09 -19.90
C SER A 356 11.04 14.94 -20.89
N LEU A 357 9.95 14.20 -20.70
CA LEU A 357 9.63 13.02 -21.50
C LEU A 357 9.08 13.36 -22.89
N TYR A 358 8.38 14.47 -23.04
CA TYR A 358 7.62 14.82 -24.24
C TYR A 358 8.10 16.08 -24.95
N GLY A 359 9.21 16.65 -24.53
CA GLY A 359 9.85 17.79 -25.21
C GLY A 359 9.17 19.13 -24.92
N GLY A 360 9.03 19.45 -23.63
CA GLY A 360 8.58 20.78 -23.21
C GLY A 360 9.58 21.89 -23.57
N SER A 361 9.07 23.09 -23.77
CA SER A 361 9.86 24.27 -24.17
C SER A 361 10.43 25.06 -22.99
N LYS A 362 9.69 25.12 -21.88
CA LYS A 362 10.13 25.80 -20.66
C LYS A 362 11.18 24.96 -19.89
N GLU A 363 12.07 25.63 -19.21
CA GLU A 363 13.10 24.98 -18.41
C GLU A 363 12.48 24.14 -17.29
N PHE A 364 11.59 24.72 -16.50
CA PHE A 364 10.69 24.01 -15.60
C PHE A 364 9.43 24.84 -15.34
N ILE A 365 8.38 24.20 -14.82
CA ILE A 365 7.10 24.83 -14.53
C ILE A 365 6.69 24.60 -13.07
N THR A 366 6.01 25.58 -12.50
CA THR A 366 5.45 25.50 -11.15
C THR A 366 3.92 25.64 -11.19
N HIS A 367 3.24 25.11 -10.19
CA HIS A 367 1.80 25.32 -10.07
C HIS A 367 1.42 26.80 -9.93
N ALA A 368 2.29 27.62 -9.34
CA ALA A 368 2.07 29.06 -9.18
C ALA A 368 2.13 29.80 -10.54
N GLU A 369 3.09 29.46 -11.42
CA GLU A 369 3.17 30.00 -12.76
C GLU A 369 1.97 29.60 -13.60
N ILE A 370 1.59 28.33 -13.58
CA ILE A 370 0.42 27.84 -14.29
C ILE A 370 -0.83 28.57 -13.82
N SER A 371 -1.00 28.75 -12.50
CA SER A 371 -2.10 29.50 -11.91
C SER A 371 -2.13 30.95 -12.42
N LYS A 372 -0.98 31.62 -12.38
CA LYS A 372 -0.85 33.02 -12.84
C LYS A 372 -1.16 33.17 -14.34
N GLU A 373 -0.63 32.28 -15.18
CA GLU A 373 -0.78 32.38 -16.66
C GLU A 373 -2.17 31.90 -17.14
N SER A 374 -2.79 30.96 -16.45
CA SER A 374 -4.11 30.43 -16.81
C SER A 374 -5.29 31.13 -16.15
N GLY A 375 -5.04 31.92 -15.10
CA GLY A 375 -6.11 32.51 -14.26
C GLY A 375 -6.84 31.48 -13.38
N ILE A 376 -6.39 30.23 -13.31
CA ILE A 376 -6.96 29.18 -12.49
C ILE A 376 -6.38 29.27 -11.08
N ASP A 377 -7.20 29.14 -10.05
CA ASP A 377 -6.75 29.06 -8.67
C ASP A 377 -5.67 27.98 -8.47
N ILE A 378 -4.64 28.27 -7.69
CA ILE A 378 -3.47 27.40 -7.50
C ILE A 378 -3.84 26.03 -6.91
N ASP A 379 -4.80 25.97 -5.99
CA ASP A 379 -5.24 24.70 -5.42
C ASP A 379 -6.02 23.88 -6.44
N SER A 380 -6.79 24.53 -7.30
CA SER A 380 -7.45 23.89 -8.45
C SER A 380 -6.43 23.35 -9.45
N VAL A 381 -5.35 24.09 -9.74
CA VAL A 381 -4.24 23.61 -10.59
C VAL A 381 -3.60 22.36 -9.99
N LYS A 382 -3.28 22.36 -8.70
CA LYS A 382 -2.69 21.20 -8.01
C LYS A 382 -3.60 19.98 -8.06
N ILE A 383 -4.90 20.16 -7.74
CA ILE A 383 -5.90 19.07 -7.74
C ILE A 383 -6.05 18.50 -9.15
N GLU A 384 -6.14 19.34 -10.15
CA GLU A 384 -6.31 18.90 -11.54
C GLU A 384 -5.09 18.12 -12.04
N HIS A 385 -3.86 18.51 -11.69
CA HIS A 385 -2.64 17.78 -12.04
C HIS A 385 -2.58 16.37 -11.45
N LEU A 386 -3.26 16.07 -10.35
CA LEU A 386 -3.30 14.71 -9.78
C LEU A 386 -3.88 13.69 -10.78
N SER A 387 -4.68 14.15 -11.74
CA SER A 387 -5.35 13.27 -12.70
C SER A 387 -5.11 13.64 -14.16
N PHE A 388 -4.70 14.87 -14.48
CA PHE A 388 -4.62 15.40 -15.85
C PHE A 388 -3.88 14.46 -16.81
N PHE A 389 -2.68 14.07 -16.47
CA PHE A 389 -1.85 13.20 -17.32
C PHE A 389 -2.37 11.76 -17.42
N ASN A 390 -3.28 11.34 -16.53
CA ASN A 390 -3.88 9.99 -16.56
C ASN A 390 -5.26 9.95 -17.23
N LYS A 391 -5.78 11.11 -17.68
CA LYS A 391 -7.05 11.20 -18.37
C LYS A 391 -6.96 10.66 -19.80
N THR A 392 -8.09 10.20 -20.33
CA THR A 392 -8.23 9.98 -21.77
C THR A 392 -8.06 11.30 -22.51
N GLU A 393 -7.73 11.25 -23.80
CA GLU A 393 -7.62 12.45 -24.62
C GLU A 393 -8.91 13.31 -24.53
N LYS A 394 -10.08 12.67 -24.70
CA LYS A 394 -11.38 13.34 -24.57
C LYS A 394 -11.56 14.06 -23.24
N ASP A 395 -11.11 13.47 -22.13
CA ASP A 395 -11.27 14.06 -20.81
C ASP A 395 -10.17 15.09 -20.51
N MET A 396 -9.01 15.00 -21.16
CA MET A 396 -7.99 16.06 -21.12
C MET A 396 -8.51 17.36 -21.75
N TYR A 397 -9.24 17.27 -22.87
CA TYR A 397 -9.84 18.46 -23.52
C TYR A 397 -10.96 19.11 -22.68
N LYS A 398 -11.53 18.42 -21.70
CA LYS A 398 -12.46 19.00 -20.72
C LYS A 398 -11.77 19.69 -19.54
N SER A 399 -10.47 19.50 -19.41
CA SER A 399 -9.68 20.05 -18.31
C SER A 399 -9.32 21.50 -18.56
N ASN A 400 -9.44 22.32 -17.52
CA ASN A 400 -8.99 23.72 -17.59
C ASN A 400 -7.48 23.87 -17.88
N LEU A 401 -6.68 22.84 -17.60
CA LEU A 401 -5.24 22.85 -17.86
C LEU A 401 -4.87 22.68 -19.34
N VAL A 402 -5.78 22.11 -20.17
CA VAL A 402 -5.47 21.88 -21.59
C VAL A 402 -5.16 23.19 -22.32
N ASN A 403 -5.86 24.27 -22.00
CA ASN A 403 -5.65 25.59 -22.61
C ASN A 403 -4.27 26.13 -22.29
N TYR A 404 -3.80 25.96 -21.05
CA TYR A 404 -2.44 26.34 -20.67
C TYR A 404 -1.41 25.57 -21.48
N TYR A 405 -1.49 24.24 -21.52
CA TYR A 405 -0.55 23.39 -22.23
C TYR A 405 -0.61 23.60 -23.77
N SER A 406 -1.78 23.81 -24.33
CA SER A 406 -1.93 24.09 -25.77
C SER A 406 -1.28 25.41 -26.17
N LYS A 407 -1.31 26.41 -25.29
CA LYS A 407 -0.73 27.73 -25.55
C LYS A 407 0.79 27.75 -25.30
N ASN A 408 1.23 27.13 -24.20
CA ASN A 408 2.59 27.32 -23.70
C ASN A 408 3.50 26.11 -23.98
N GLU A 409 2.96 24.91 -24.14
CA GLU A 409 3.71 23.64 -24.26
C GLU A 409 3.09 22.72 -25.33
N LEU A 410 2.81 23.28 -26.49
CA LEU A 410 2.11 22.59 -27.57
C LEU A 410 2.83 21.33 -28.05
N THR A 411 4.16 21.39 -28.18
CA THR A 411 4.98 20.24 -28.60
C THR A 411 4.87 19.10 -27.61
N MET A 412 5.04 19.39 -26.33
CA MET A 412 4.87 18.41 -25.26
C MET A 412 3.48 17.78 -25.28
N LEU A 413 2.42 18.59 -25.38
CA LEU A 413 1.05 18.11 -25.40
C LEU A 413 0.78 17.22 -26.63
N ARG A 414 1.26 17.60 -27.82
CA ARG A 414 1.12 16.79 -29.04
C ARG A 414 1.79 15.44 -28.93
N ASN A 415 3.06 15.41 -28.51
CA ASN A 415 3.82 14.17 -28.35
C ASN A 415 3.16 13.22 -27.31
N LEU A 416 2.66 13.78 -26.22
CA LEU A 416 1.94 13.05 -25.20
C LEU A 416 0.62 12.44 -25.74
N LEU A 417 -0.16 13.22 -26.49
CA LEU A 417 -1.41 12.74 -27.09
C LEU A 417 -1.16 11.69 -28.17
N GLU A 418 -0.13 11.87 -28.98
CA GLU A 418 0.28 10.88 -30.00
C GLU A 418 0.66 9.54 -29.38
N GLU A 419 1.45 9.55 -28.31
CA GLU A 419 1.77 8.31 -27.58
C GLU A 419 0.54 7.64 -27.00
N LYS A 420 -0.43 8.41 -26.47
CA LYS A 420 -1.70 7.84 -25.96
C LYS A 420 -2.51 7.14 -27.06
N ARG A 421 -2.48 7.66 -28.30
CA ARG A 421 -3.20 7.08 -29.44
C ARG A 421 -2.54 5.83 -29.98
N THR A 422 -1.20 5.77 -29.95
CA THR A 422 -0.42 4.72 -30.59
C THR A 422 -0.04 3.58 -29.64
N SER A 423 -0.07 3.82 -28.33
CA SER A 423 0.32 2.83 -27.32
C SER A 423 -0.75 1.76 -27.10
N GLU A 424 -0.31 0.51 -26.93
CA GLU A 424 -1.16 -0.59 -26.44
C GLU A 424 -1.76 -0.35 -25.04
N PHE A 425 -1.16 0.55 -24.24
CA PHE A 425 -1.65 0.95 -22.92
C PHE A 425 -2.59 2.15 -22.99
N GLU A 426 -2.88 2.65 -24.17
CA GLU A 426 -3.77 3.79 -24.41
C GLU A 426 -3.39 5.00 -23.54
N HIS A 427 -4.38 5.68 -22.95
CA HIS A 427 -4.18 6.86 -22.11
C HIS A 427 -3.33 6.60 -20.85
N LYS A 428 -3.15 5.36 -20.44
CA LYS A 428 -2.39 5.00 -19.23
C LYS A 428 -0.88 5.07 -19.42
N ILE A 429 -0.39 5.03 -20.65
CA ILE A 429 1.03 5.03 -20.95
C ILE A 429 1.76 6.22 -20.31
N THR A 430 1.16 7.41 -20.37
CA THR A 430 1.76 8.62 -19.81
C THR A 430 2.03 8.49 -18.31
N SER A 431 1.01 8.08 -17.54
CA SER A 431 1.20 7.90 -16.10
C SER A 431 2.16 6.76 -15.76
N MET A 432 2.15 5.67 -16.54
CA MET A 432 3.12 4.58 -16.37
C MET A 432 4.56 5.06 -16.53
N ARG A 433 4.85 5.84 -17.58
CA ARG A 433 6.19 6.41 -17.81
C ARG A 433 6.59 7.42 -16.74
N MET A 434 5.67 8.30 -16.36
CA MET A 434 5.93 9.30 -15.33
C MET A 434 6.21 8.67 -13.97
N PHE A 435 5.41 7.68 -13.55
CA PHE A 435 5.63 6.96 -12.31
C PHE A 435 6.93 6.15 -12.33
N LYS A 436 7.26 5.54 -13.49
CA LYS A 436 8.54 4.84 -13.63
C LYS A 436 9.71 5.80 -13.45
N LYS A 437 9.66 6.97 -14.09
CA LYS A 437 10.70 8.00 -13.97
C LYS A 437 10.83 8.53 -12.54
N GLU A 438 9.71 8.77 -11.85
CA GLU A 438 9.68 9.13 -10.43
C GLU A 438 10.37 8.06 -9.57
N VAL A 439 10.01 6.78 -9.75
CA VAL A 439 10.61 5.67 -8.99
C VAL A 439 12.10 5.55 -9.27
N ASP A 440 12.55 5.75 -10.51
CA ASP A 440 13.98 5.71 -10.86
C ASP A 440 14.76 6.82 -10.14
N ILE A 441 14.24 8.05 -10.16
CA ILE A 441 14.82 9.20 -9.45
C ILE A 441 14.89 8.89 -7.94
N MET A 442 13.77 8.51 -7.34
CA MET A 442 13.71 8.27 -5.89
C MET A 442 14.56 7.07 -5.46
N THR A 443 14.71 6.06 -6.32
CA THR A 443 15.60 4.92 -6.08
C THR A 443 17.05 5.36 -5.97
N GLU A 444 17.51 6.23 -6.86
CA GLU A 444 18.87 6.76 -6.85
C GLU A 444 19.10 7.67 -5.64
N VAL A 445 18.18 8.60 -5.37
CA VAL A 445 18.21 9.46 -4.16
C VAL A 445 18.37 8.62 -2.89
N ILE A 446 17.51 7.60 -2.71
CA ILE A 446 17.53 6.75 -1.51
C ILE A 446 18.82 5.94 -1.43
N LYS A 447 19.34 5.41 -2.55
CA LYS A 447 20.63 4.73 -2.57
C LYS A 447 21.77 5.63 -2.09
N ASP A 448 21.78 6.88 -2.56
CA ASP A 448 22.85 7.81 -2.20
C ASP A 448 22.71 8.31 -0.76
N LEU A 449 21.51 8.56 -0.27
CA LEU A 449 21.26 8.83 1.15
C LEU A 449 21.70 7.67 2.05
N ASN A 450 21.38 6.44 1.67
CA ASN A 450 21.76 5.26 2.44
C ASN A 450 23.29 5.04 2.50
N LYS A 451 24.05 5.46 1.47
CA LYS A 451 25.52 5.41 1.48
C LYS A 451 26.12 6.33 2.57
N VAL A 452 25.45 7.42 2.89
CA VAL A 452 25.86 8.36 3.95
C VAL A 452 25.15 8.10 5.28
N GLY A 453 24.43 6.96 5.40
CA GLY A 453 23.78 6.53 6.63
C GLY A 453 22.43 7.19 6.93
N ILE A 454 21.86 7.92 5.98
CA ILE A 454 20.55 8.57 6.14
C ILE A 454 19.47 7.62 5.59
N TYR A 455 18.48 7.30 6.44
CA TYR A 455 17.33 6.47 6.10
C TYR A 455 16.05 7.30 6.22
N VAL A 456 15.13 7.16 5.26
CA VAL A 456 13.97 8.03 5.10
C VAL A 456 12.69 7.23 4.87
N ILE A 457 11.52 7.77 5.23
CA ILE A 457 10.25 7.20 4.79
C ILE A 457 9.96 7.71 3.37
N TYR A 458 9.76 6.78 2.45
CA TYR A 458 9.38 7.06 1.08
C TYR A 458 7.86 7.29 0.96
N VAL A 459 7.47 8.38 0.33
CA VAL A 459 6.06 8.70 0.04
C VAL A 459 5.93 9.22 -1.40
N TYR A 460 6.17 8.34 -2.36
CA TYR A 460 6.15 8.64 -3.81
C TYR A 460 7.20 9.68 -4.22
N ASP A 461 6.77 10.92 -4.50
CA ASP A 461 7.60 12.05 -4.89
C ASP A 461 8.20 12.83 -3.70
N ALA A 462 7.91 12.39 -2.49
CA ALA A 462 8.39 13.01 -1.25
C ALA A 462 9.15 12.01 -0.35
N LEU A 463 10.05 12.53 0.46
CA LEU A 463 10.75 11.81 1.52
C LEU A 463 10.44 12.45 2.87
N MET A 464 10.16 11.63 3.89
CA MET A 464 10.07 12.11 5.25
C MET A 464 11.36 11.77 5.99
N CYS A 465 11.96 12.76 6.62
CA CYS A 465 13.22 12.65 7.34
C CYS A 465 13.16 13.45 8.64
N THR A 466 14.17 13.35 9.48
CA THR A 466 14.32 14.23 10.65
C THR A 466 14.67 15.66 10.21
N GLU A 467 14.40 16.63 11.04
CA GLU A 467 14.76 18.03 10.75
C GLU A 467 16.26 18.22 10.54
N SER A 468 17.08 17.45 11.27
CA SER A 468 18.54 17.48 11.13
C SER A 468 19.04 17.02 9.77
N ASP A 469 18.31 16.14 9.10
CA ASP A 469 18.72 15.52 7.83
C ASP A 469 18.14 16.24 6.62
N LYS A 470 17.19 17.17 6.83
CA LYS A 470 16.44 17.81 5.74
C LYS A 470 17.33 18.46 4.69
N GLU A 471 18.33 19.20 5.12
CA GLU A 471 19.23 19.92 4.21
C GLU A 471 19.95 18.94 3.28
N GLU A 472 20.54 17.86 3.83
CA GLU A 472 21.26 16.87 3.03
C GLU A 472 20.30 16.05 2.15
N VAL A 473 19.11 15.69 2.66
CA VAL A 473 18.07 15.04 1.86
C VAL A 473 17.65 15.91 0.68
N THR A 474 17.34 17.18 0.92
CA THR A 474 16.93 18.13 -0.14
C THR A 474 18.05 18.35 -1.16
N LYS A 475 19.27 18.48 -0.72
CA LYS A 475 20.46 18.61 -1.58
C LYS A 475 20.64 17.37 -2.46
N MET A 476 20.54 16.17 -1.88
CA MET A 476 20.65 14.91 -2.62
C MET A 476 19.54 14.79 -3.66
N MET A 477 18.29 15.09 -3.29
CA MET A 477 17.16 15.12 -4.21
C MET A 477 17.44 16.06 -5.40
N ASN A 478 17.93 17.27 -5.15
CA ASN A 478 18.21 18.25 -6.19
C ASN A 478 19.39 17.84 -7.09
N ASN A 479 20.40 17.19 -6.56
CA ASN A 479 21.53 16.70 -7.35
C ASN A 479 21.13 15.54 -8.28
N VAL A 480 20.41 14.57 -7.75
CA VAL A 480 20.02 13.36 -8.50
C VAL A 480 19.03 13.70 -9.63
N ILE A 481 18.05 14.55 -9.39
CA ILE A 481 17.00 14.80 -10.39
C ILE A 481 17.56 15.44 -11.67
N ILE A 482 18.62 16.26 -11.55
CA ILE A 482 19.29 16.87 -12.69
C ILE A 482 19.93 15.79 -13.58
N ASN A 483 20.54 14.77 -12.99
CA ASN A 483 21.15 13.65 -13.72
C ASN A 483 20.10 12.85 -14.51
N HIS A 484 18.86 12.86 -14.05
CA HIS A 484 17.72 12.25 -14.75
C HIS A 484 17.13 13.13 -15.85
N GLY A 485 17.69 14.32 -16.12
CA GLY A 485 17.20 15.24 -17.13
C GLY A 485 15.84 15.87 -16.81
N VAL A 486 15.46 15.89 -15.55
CA VAL A 486 14.24 16.55 -15.07
C VAL A 486 14.63 17.79 -14.28
N LYS A 487 14.06 18.92 -14.64
CA LYS A 487 14.34 20.19 -13.98
C LYS A 487 13.20 20.53 -13.04
N THR A 488 13.46 20.49 -11.76
CA THR A 488 12.58 20.95 -10.67
C THR A 488 13.41 21.10 -9.39
N ILE A 489 12.80 21.57 -8.32
CA ILE A 489 13.47 21.83 -7.04
C ILE A 489 12.73 21.12 -5.92
N ALA A 490 13.47 20.36 -5.11
CA ALA A 490 13.02 19.84 -3.85
C ALA A 490 13.16 20.90 -2.74
N LYS A 491 12.23 20.89 -1.78
CA LYS A 491 12.18 21.87 -0.66
C LYS A 491 12.01 21.15 0.67
#